data_a6d0ffc94287458defa3de34fff8b032
#
_entry.id   a6d0ffc94287458defa3de34fff8b032
#
_cell.length_a   1.000
_cell.length_b   1.000
_cell.length_c   1.000
_cell.angle_alpha   90.00
_cell.angle_beta   90.00
_cell.angle_gamma   90.00
#
_symmetry.space_group_name_H-M   'P 1'
#
loop_
_entity.id
_entity.type
_entity.pdbx_description
1 polymer ?
#
loop_
_entity_poly.entity_id
_entity_poly.type
_entity_poly.pdbx_seq_one_letter_code
_entity_poly.pdbx_strand_id
1 'polypeptide(L)'
;GIMRLRSLLFLWGFLGLSVGSSVAQDMEREKEYLRKDSMLWEAYEQRHQEMAALWDKYPEMQDSLQAAFNSFYDATLKRNRELAMEYASTPSGLQRLYMCRLDIPKKVLVHILDTLGTGMRESFYGRNIQEHIRMRQIEERDSLWEFPCYRDDGNIFDWHGLKGRPVLLLYGGLGCMGEDGRKELELLRRQTSLEDLQICLLYTSPSPRD
;
A
#
# COMPACT_ATOMS: atom_id res chain seq x y z
N GLY A 1 22.48 25.18 -54.42
CA GLY A 1 21.31 24.38 -54.00
C GLY A 1 21.65 23.14 -53.19
N ILE A 2 22.93 22.86 -52.79
CA ILE A 2 23.32 21.59 -52.12
C ILE A 2 23.65 21.76 -50.62
N MET A 3 23.65 22.97 -50.11
CA MET A 3 24.10 23.27 -48.74
C MET A 3 22.98 23.25 -47.67
N ARG A 4 21.69 23.08 -48.03
CA ARG A 4 20.60 23.07 -47.05
C ARG A 4 20.16 21.67 -46.59
N LEU A 5 20.60 20.59 -47.23
CA LEU A 5 20.17 19.23 -46.88
C LEU A 5 21.01 18.57 -45.76
N ARG A 6 22.25 19.03 -45.55
CA ARG A 6 23.15 18.46 -44.52
C ARG A 6 22.83 18.91 -43.10
N SER A 7 22.21 20.08 -42.91
CA SER A 7 21.89 20.61 -41.57
C SER A 7 20.66 19.97 -40.95
N LEU A 8 19.73 19.45 -41.75
CA LEU A 8 18.51 18.80 -41.23
C LEU A 8 18.75 17.37 -40.73
N LEU A 9 19.70 16.66 -41.32
CA LEU A 9 20.04 15.29 -40.89
C LEU A 9 20.80 15.28 -39.53
N PHE A 10 21.56 16.34 -39.22
CA PHE A 10 22.25 16.44 -37.92
C PHE A 10 21.31 16.77 -36.74
N LEU A 11 20.21 17.51 -36.97
CA LEU A 11 19.22 17.81 -35.95
C LEU A 11 18.37 16.58 -35.55
N TRP A 12 18.09 15.69 -36.50
CA TRP A 12 17.33 14.46 -36.21
C TRP A 12 18.17 13.40 -35.49
N GLY A 13 19.47 13.33 -35.74
CA GLY A 13 20.37 12.44 -35.03
C GLY A 13 20.57 12.81 -33.56
N PHE A 14 20.56 14.10 -33.23
CA PHE A 14 20.75 14.58 -31.85
C PHE A 14 19.50 14.40 -31.00
N LEU A 15 18.30 14.55 -31.56
CA LEU A 15 17.03 14.28 -30.85
C LEU A 15 16.79 12.79 -30.56
N GLY A 16 17.20 11.92 -31.49
CA GLY A 16 17.09 10.48 -31.32
C GLY A 16 18.03 9.91 -30.22
N LEU A 17 19.21 10.49 -30.08
CA LEU A 17 20.20 10.06 -29.06
C LEU A 17 19.80 10.50 -27.64
N SER A 18 19.14 11.63 -27.48
CA SER A 18 18.72 12.11 -26.16
C SER A 18 17.52 11.34 -25.60
N VAL A 19 16.59 10.91 -26.45
CA VAL A 19 15.41 10.13 -26.02
C VAL A 19 15.82 8.69 -25.68
N GLY A 20 16.73 8.08 -26.47
CA GLY A 20 17.24 6.74 -26.19
C GLY A 20 18.04 6.65 -24.88
N SER A 21 18.77 7.71 -24.51
CA SER A 21 19.54 7.75 -23.26
C SER A 21 18.64 7.86 -22.02
N SER A 22 17.53 8.58 -22.08
CA SER A 22 16.61 8.71 -20.94
C SER A 22 15.85 7.41 -20.67
N VAL A 23 15.36 6.72 -21.70
CA VAL A 23 14.67 5.42 -21.56
C VAL A 23 15.61 4.36 -20.98
N ALA A 24 16.86 4.29 -21.45
CA ALA A 24 17.84 3.37 -20.91
C ALA A 24 18.15 3.66 -19.43
N GLN A 25 18.24 4.93 -19.05
CA GLN A 25 18.46 5.33 -17.66
C GLN A 25 17.27 4.97 -16.75
N ASP A 26 16.05 5.15 -17.23
CA ASP A 26 14.84 4.77 -16.50
C ASP A 26 14.76 3.24 -16.28
N MET A 27 15.13 2.46 -17.30
CA MET A 27 15.20 1.00 -17.19
C MET A 27 16.28 0.53 -16.19
N GLU A 28 17.46 1.16 -16.17
CA GLU A 28 18.51 0.81 -15.19
C GLU A 28 18.08 1.18 -13.77
N ARG A 29 17.38 2.29 -13.59
CA ARG A 29 16.84 2.71 -12.29
C ARG A 29 15.76 1.74 -11.78
N GLU A 30 14.89 1.25 -12.66
CA GLU A 30 13.91 0.21 -12.32
C GLU A 30 14.59 -1.10 -11.89
N LYS A 31 15.60 -1.57 -12.64
CA LYS A 31 16.37 -2.76 -12.28
C LYS A 31 17.09 -2.60 -10.94
N GLU A 32 17.65 -1.44 -10.68
CA GLU A 32 18.31 -1.15 -9.42
C GLU A 32 17.31 -1.22 -8.25
N TYR A 33 16.12 -0.64 -8.42
CA TYR A 33 15.05 -0.74 -7.42
C TYR A 33 14.69 -2.20 -7.14
N LEU A 34 14.39 -2.98 -8.19
CA LEU A 34 14.00 -4.39 -8.03
C LEU A 34 15.07 -5.21 -7.34
N ARG A 35 16.35 -4.97 -7.64
CA ARG A 35 17.45 -5.62 -6.94
C ARG A 35 17.50 -5.25 -5.45
N LYS A 36 17.36 -3.98 -5.11
CA LYS A 36 17.37 -3.51 -3.72
C LYS A 36 16.16 -4.04 -2.94
N ASP A 37 14.98 -4.05 -3.57
CA ASP A 37 13.74 -4.59 -2.98
C ASP A 37 13.89 -6.09 -2.72
N SER A 38 14.38 -6.87 -3.69
CA SER A 38 14.65 -8.30 -3.51
C SER A 38 15.60 -8.57 -2.34
N MET A 39 16.73 -7.86 -2.30
CA MET A 39 17.69 -8.01 -1.21
C MET A 39 17.10 -7.69 0.17
N LEU A 40 16.23 -6.69 0.26
CA LEU A 40 15.57 -6.33 1.50
C LEU A 40 14.69 -7.46 2.01
N TRP A 41 13.86 -8.01 1.13
CA TRP A 41 12.90 -9.05 1.50
C TRP A 41 13.55 -10.43 1.66
N GLU A 42 14.60 -10.74 0.94
CA GLU A 42 15.42 -11.94 1.15
C GLU A 42 16.09 -11.90 2.52
N ALA A 43 16.65 -10.76 2.94
CA ALA A 43 17.22 -10.59 4.27
C ALA A 43 16.16 -10.72 5.37
N TYR A 44 14.95 -10.18 5.13
CA TYR A 44 13.82 -10.36 6.04
C TYR A 44 13.44 -11.84 6.19
N GLU A 45 13.27 -12.53 5.09
CA GLU A 45 12.88 -13.95 5.09
C GLU A 45 13.92 -14.83 5.80
N GLN A 46 15.20 -14.61 5.50
CA GLN A 46 16.28 -15.32 6.19
C GLN A 46 16.22 -15.09 7.70
N ARG A 47 16.06 -13.82 8.12
CA ARG A 47 15.98 -13.50 9.56
C ARG A 47 14.75 -14.10 10.22
N HIS A 48 13.61 -14.08 9.52
CA HIS A 48 12.38 -14.71 10.01
C HIS A 48 12.58 -16.22 10.25
N GLN A 49 13.20 -16.93 9.31
CA GLN A 49 13.50 -18.36 9.44
C GLN A 49 14.46 -18.66 10.60
N GLU A 50 15.52 -17.84 10.76
CA GLU A 50 16.46 -17.96 11.90
C GLU A 50 15.72 -17.79 13.22
N MET A 51 14.84 -16.79 13.33
CA MET A 51 14.09 -16.51 14.55
C MET A 51 13.05 -17.64 14.84
N ALA A 52 12.37 -18.15 13.82
CA ALA A 52 11.44 -19.26 13.95
C ALA A 52 12.14 -20.52 14.48
N ALA A 53 13.34 -20.83 13.99
CA ALA A 53 14.13 -21.96 14.47
C ALA A 53 14.56 -21.82 15.96
N LEU A 54 14.80 -20.60 16.43
CA LEU A 54 15.13 -20.32 17.83
C LEU A 54 13.88 -20.36 18.72
N TRP A 55 12.72 -19.98 18.20
CA TRP A 55 11.47 -19.90 18.94
C TRP A 55 11.07 -21.23 19.59
N ASP A 56 11.12 -22.29 18.80
CA ASP A 56 10.78 -23.65 19.26
C ASP A 56 11.86 -24.25 20.16
N LYS A 57 13.13 -23.87 19.93
CA LYS A 57 14.28 -24.40 20.66
C LYS A 57 14.45 -23.82 22.05
N TYR A 58 14.06 -22.55 22.24
CA TYR A 58 14.30 -21.81 23.47
C TYR A 58 13.01 -21.14 23.98
N PRO A 59 12.08 -21.90 24.56
CA PRO A 59 10.79 -21.36 25.01
C PRO A 59 10.94 -20.20 26.02
N GLU A 60 11.99 -20.25 26.86
CA GLU A 60 12.29 -19.21 27.86
C GLU A 60 12.76 -17.88 27.27
N MET A 61 13.10 -17.86 25.98
CA MET A 61 13.55 -16.65 25.27
C MET A 61 12.50 -16.02 24.36
N GLN A 62 11.29 -16.56 24.31
CA GLN A 62 10.26 -16.14 23.34
C GLN A 62 9.95 -14.65 23.41
N ASP A 63 9.85 -14.04 24.59
CA ASP A 63 9.60 -12.60 24.74
C ASP A 63 10.75 -11.77 24.15
N SER A 64 11.99 -12.16 24.41
CA SER A 64 13.16 -11.48 23.87
C SER A 64 13.29 -11.65 22.36
N LEU A 65 12.98 -12.83 21.84
CA LEU A 65 12.97 -13.12 20.42
C LEU A 65 11.86 -12.31 19.71
N GLN A 66 10.68 -12.21 20.31
CA GLN A 66 9.59 -11.41 19.77
C GLN A 66 9.95 -9.92 19.71
N ALA A 67 10.52 -9.38 20.76
CA ALA A 67 10.98 -7.98 20.81
C ALA A 67 12.06 -7.70 19.74
N ALA A 68 13.03 -8.61 19.60
CA ALA A 68 14.08 -8.50 18.59
C ALA A 68 13.51 -8.58 17.17
N PHE A 69 12.55 -9.49 16.93
CA PHE A 69 11.88 -9.62 15.65
C PHE A 69 11.05 -8.37 15.31
N ASN A 70 10.27 -7.85 16.24
CA ASN A 70 9.48 -6.64 16.03
C ASN A 70 10.38 -5.45 15.65
N SER A 71 11.50 -5.26 16.34
CA SER A 71 12.46 -4.21 16.01
C SER A 71 13.07 -4.38 14.61
N PHE A 72 13.38 -5.61 14.23
CA PHE A 72 13.88 -5.91 12.89
C PHE A 72 12.80 -5.70 11.81
N TYR A 73 11.57 -6.11 12.07
CA TYR A 73 10.44 -5.90 11.18
C TYR A 73 10.17 -4.42 10.95
N ASP A 74 10.13 -3.61 12.01
CA ASP A 74 9.96 -2.15 11.93
C ASP A 74 11.07 -1.49 11.10
N ALA A 75 12.32 -1.90 11.30
CA ALA A 75 13.45 -1.42 10.51
C ALA A 75 13.31 -1.80 9.02
N THR A 76 12.84 -3.02 8.73
CA THR A 76 12.57 -3.48 7.37
C THR A 76 11.47 -2.67 6.71
N LEU A 77 10.34 -2.44 7.40
CA LEU A 77 9.24 -1.60 6.89
C LEU A 77 9.68 -0.16 6.66
N LYS A 78 10.49 0.40 7.55
CA LYS A 78 11.08 1.73 7.37
C LYS A 78 11.91 1.78 6.09
N ARG A 79 12.82 0.81 5.89
CA ARG A 79 13.66 0.74 4.70
C ARG A 79 12.86 0.53 3.42
N ASN A 80 11.81 -0.29 3.47
CA ASN A 80 10.87 -0.47 2.37
C ASN A 80 10.21 0.86 1.94
N ARG A 81 9.75 1.67 2.90
CA ARG A 81 9.19 3.01 2.60
C ARG A 81 10.23 3.96 2.02
N GLU A 82 11.45 3.97 2.55
CA GLU A 82 12.55 4.79 2.04
C GLU A 82 12.89 4.45 0.59
N LEU A 83 12.99 3.15 0.25
CA LEU A 83 13.21 2.69 -1.12
C LEU A 83 12.06 3.09 -2.05
N ALA A 84 10.82 2.93 -1.60
CA ALA A 84 9.66 3.34 -2.39
C ALA A 84 9.66 4.85 -2.70
N MET A 85 10.04 5.68 -1.73
CA MET A 85 10.16 7.13 -1.93
C MET A 85 11.34 7.49 -2.86
N GLU A 86 12.50 6.85 -2.66
CA GLU A 86 13.71 7.08 -3.46
C GLU A 86 13.48 6.71 -4.94
N TYR A 87 12.74 5.64 -5.19
CA TYR A 87 12.51 5.09 -6.53
C TYR A 87 11.08 5.35 -7.06
N ALA A 88 10.36 6.32 -6.52
CA ALA A 88 8.99 6.64 -6.92
C ALA A 88 8.83 7.00 -8.41
N SER A 89 9.91 7.41 -9.08
CA SER A 89 9.94 7.66 -10.52
C SER A 89 10.00 6.40 -11.38
N THR A 90 10.11 5.21 -10.76
CA THR A 90 10.06 3.92 -11.46
C THR A 90 8.69 3.27 -11.31
N PRO A 91 8.23 2.43 -12.24
CA PRO A 91 6.94 1.76 -12.16
C PRO A 91 6.75 0.96 -10.87
N SER A 92 7.74 0.12 -10.52
CA SER A 92 7.68 -0.73 -9.31
C SER A 92 7.83 0.07 -8.02
N GLY A 93 8.67 1.13 -8.03
CA GLY A 93 8.80 2.04 -6.90
C GLY A 93 7.52 2.83 -6.62
N LEU A 94 6.84 3.31 -7.67
CA LEU A 94 5.54 3.99 -7.53
C LEU A 94 4.45 3.05 -7.02
N GLN A 95 4.42 1.80 -7.50
CA GLN A 95 3.53 0.77 -6.97
C GLN A 95 3.75 0.54 -5.48
N ARG A 96 5.02 0.42 -5.07
CA ARG A 96 5.38 0.24 -3.66
C ARG A 96 5.00 1.48 -2.83
N LEU A 97 5.22 2.67 -3.36
CA LEU A 97 4.82 3.92 -2.72
C LEU A 97 3.31 3.96 -2.46
N TYR A 98 2.51 3.53 -3.44
CA TYR A 98 1.07 3.39 -3.27
C TYR A 98 0.72 2.40 -2.14
N MET A 99 1.41 1.26 -2.05
CA MET A 99 1.20 0.28 -0.98
C MET A 99 1.54 0.83 0.41
N CYS A 100 2.58 1.66 0.50
CA CYS A 100 3.05 2.27 1.75
C CYS A 100 2.39 3.62 2.08
N ARG A 101 1.49 4.14 1.25
CA ARG A 101 0.98 5.52 1.33
C ARG A 101 0.35 5.91 2.67
N LEU A 102 -0.22 4.94 3.38
CA LEU A 102 -0.86 5.18 4.67
C LEU A 102 0.14 5.53 5.77
N ASP A 103 1.38 5.06 5.64
CA ASP A 103 2.47 5.26 6.60
C ASP A 103 3.39 6.42 6.22
N ILE A 104 3.04 7.18 5.17
CA ILE A 104 3.82 8.31 4.67
C ILE A 104 3.00 9.59 4.83
N PRO A 105 3.55 10.65 5.45
CA PRO A 105 2.84 11.92 5.58
C PRO A 105 2.41 12.46 4.23
N LYS A 106 1.16 12.90 4.11
CA LYS A 106 0.59 13.41 2.84
C LYS A 106 1.44 14.50 2.20
N LYS A 107 2.03 15.41 2.99
CA LYS A 107 2.94 16.45 2.50
C LYS A 107 4.17 15.90 1.76
N VAL A 108 4.66 14.74 2.20
CA VAL A 108 5.79 14.05 1.54
C VAL A 108 5.33 13.45 0.22
N LEU A 109 4.16 12.80 0.21
CA LEU A 109 3.56 12.27 -1.02
C LEU A 109 3.31 13.36 -2.06
N VAL A 110 2.80 14.53 -1.65
CA VAL A 110 2.64 15.69 -2.55
C VAL A 110 3.97 16.06 -3.19
N HIS A 111 5.02 16.24 -2.36
CA HIS A 111 6.33 16.61 -2.86
C HIS A 111 6.89 15.58 -3.86
N ILE A 112 6.74 14.28 -3.58
CA ILE A 112 7.18 13.22 -4.49
C ILE A 112 6.40 13.30 -5.81
N LEU A 113 5.06 13.38 -5.76
CA LEU A 113 4.24 13.45 -6.97
C LEU A 113 4.57 14.66 -7.85
N ASP A 114 4.91 15.79 -7.24
CA ASP A 114 5.30 17.03 -7.97
C ASP A 114 6.60 16.83 -8.78
N THR A 115 7.46 15.91 -8.38
CA THR A 115 8.70 15.57 -9.10
C THR A 115 8.49 14.58 -10.24
N LEU A 116 7.34 13.90 -10.30
CA LEU A 116 7.07 12.86 -11.29
C LEU A 116 6.62 13.44 -12.62
N GLY A 117 7.02 12.78 -13.71
CA GLY A 117 6.47 13.05 -15.04
C GLY A 117 4.98 12.77 -15.14
N THR A 118 4.30 13.42 -16.10
CA THR A 118 2.85 13.30 -16.29
C THR A 118 2.38 11.85 -16.42
N GLY A 119 3.08 11.02 -17.20
CA GLY A 119 2.71 9.62 -17.38
C GLY A 119 2.67 8.82 -16.07
N MET A 120 3.60 9.07 -15.16
CA MET A 120 3.63 8.42 -13.85
C MET A 120 2.51 8.95 -12.95
N ARG A 121 2.28 10.25 -12.91
CA ARG A 121 1.19 10.87 -12.12
C ARG A 121 -0.19 10.41 -12.58
N GLU A 122 -0.39 10.25 -13.88
CA GLU A 122 -1.64 9.82 -14.51
C GLU A 122 -1.81 8.29 -14.53
N SER A 123 -0.80 7.54 -14.10
CA SER A 123 -0.88 6.08 -13.97
C SER A 123 -1.89 5.68 -12.89
N PHE A 124 -2.27 4.41 -12.87
CA PHE A 124 -3.16 3.86 -11.84
C PHE A 124 -2.67 4.22 -10.42
N TYR A 125 -1.40 3.95 -10.12
CA TYR A 125 -0.84 4.20 -8.79
C TYR A 125 -0.71 5.69 -8.48
N GLY A 126 -0.27 6.50 -9.45
CA GLY A 126 -0.17 7.96 -9.29
C GLY A 126 -1.51 8.59 -8.97
N ARG A 127 -2.57 8.26 -9.69
CA ARG A 127 -3.93 8.75 -9.43
C ARG A 127 -4.46 8.32 -8.07
N ASN A 128 -4.23 7.06 -7.68
CA ASN A 128 -4.69 6.57 -6.38
C ASN A 128 -3.92 7.21 -5.19
N ILE A 129 -2.64 7.57 -5.35
CA ILE A 129 -1.92 8.35 -4.35
C ILE A 129 -2.49 9.77 -4.28
N GLN A 130 -2.79 10.41 -5.42
CA GLN A 130 -3.44 11.73 -5.44
C GLN A 130 -4.81 11.69 -4.74
N GLU A 131 -5.58 10.64 -4.96
CA GLU A 131 -6.88 10.44 -4.28
C GLU A 131 -6.69 10.32 -2.77
N HIS A 132 -5.74 9.49 -2.31
CA HIS A 132 -5.40 9.38 -0.89
C HIS A 132 -5.01 10.72 -0.28
N ILE A 133 -4.25 11.56 -1.01
CA ILE A 133 -3.87 12.90 -0.54
C ILE A 133 -5.12 13.79 -0.34
N ARG A 134 -6.08 13.73 -1.27
CA ARG A 134 -7.32 14.53 -1.23
C ARG A 134 -8.31 14.04 -0.19
N MET A 135 -8.36 12.74 0.08
CA MET A 135 -9.30 12.14 1.02
C MET A 135 -8.96 12.53 2.46
N ARG A 136 -10.00 12.92 3.22
CA ARG A 136 -9.86 13.09 4.66
C ARG A 136 -9.73 11.72 5.32
N GLN A 137 -8.78 11.58 6.23
CA GLN A 137 -8.71 10.42 7.12
C GLN A 137 -9.61 10.68 8.34
N ILE A 138 -10.32 9.64 8.77
CA ILE A 138 -11.11 9.68 9.99
C ILE A 138 -10.13 9.52 11.17
N GLU A 139 -10.19 10.46 12.11
CA GLU A 139 -9.41 10.43 13.35
C GLU A 139 -10.29 10.03 14.52
N GLU A 140 -9.67 9.68 15.64
CA GLU A 140 -10.40 9.40 16.88
C GLU A 140 -11.28 10.58 17.26
N ARG A 141 -12.54 10.32 17.63
CA ARG A 141 -13.59 11.30 17.94
C ARG A 141 -14.18 12.05 16.75
N ASP A 142 -13.77 11.75 15.53
CA ASP A 142 -14.48 12.24 14.36
C ASP A 142 -15.87 11.61 14.26
N SER A 143 -16.80 12.34 13.68
CA SER A 143 -18.10 11.77 13.30
C SER A 143 -17.90 10.75 12.18
N LEU A 144 -18.61 9.63 12.24
CA LEU A 144 -18.61 8.65 11.16
C LEU A 144 -19.06 9.33 9.87
N TRP A 145 -18.27 9.19 8.81
CA TRP A 145 -18.63 9.67 7.50
C TRP A 145 -19.54 8.67 6.82
N GLU A 146 -20.77 9.09 6.57
CA GLU A 146 -21.75 8.30 5.81
C GLU A 146 -21.38 8.33 4.31
N PHE A 147 -21.08 7.16 3.75
CA PHE A 147 -20.78 7.02 2.33
C PHE A 147 -21.78 6.06 1.68
N PRO A 148 -22.07 6.21 0.37
CA PRO A 148 -22.98 5.33 -0.33
C PRO A 148 -22.43 3.90 -0.31
N CYS A 149 -23.19 2.98 0.27
CA CYS A 149 -22.93 1.55 0.21
C CYS A 149 -24.25 0.78 0.09
N TYR A 150 -24.13 -0.45 -0.39
CA TYR A 150 -25.28 -1.30 -0.64
C TYR A 150 -25.18 -2.55 0.22
N ARG A 151 -26.34 -3.05 0.60
CA ARG A 151 -26.48 -4.36 1.25
C ARG A 151 -26.34 -5.45 0.19
N ASP A 152 -26.16 -6.68 0.63
CA ASP A 152 -26.13 -7.87 -0.21
C ASP A 152 -27.44 -8.11 -1.00
N ASP A 153 -28.57 -7.58 -0.51
CA ASP A 153 -29.86 -7.58 -1.18
C ASP A 153 -30.01 -6.47 -2.24
N GLY A 154 -28.99 -5.63 -2.45
CA GLY A 154 -28.98 -4.51 -3.40
C GLY A 154 -29.61 -3.22 -2.88
N ASN A 155 -30.19 -3.20 -1.68
CA ASN A 155 -30.72 -1.98 -1.09
C ASN A 155 -29.60 -1.07 -0.54
N ILE A 156 -29.85 0.24 -0.56
CA ILE A 156 -28.93 1.22 0.06
C ILE A 156 -28.87 0.96 1.56
N PHE A 157 -27.65 0.94 2.08
CA PHE A 157 -27.43 0.77 3.53
C PHE A 157 -27.79 2.06 4.28
N ASP A 158 -28.61 1.92 5.31
CA ASP A 158 -29.00 3.03 6.18
C ASP A 158 -28.04 3.15 7.38
N TRP A 159 -27.14 4.13 7.32
CA TRP A 159 -26.20 4.46 8.40
C TRP A 159 -26.90 4.98 9.66
N HIS A 160 -28.12 5.56 9.54
CA HIS A 160 -28.88 6.10 10.68
C HIS A 160 -29.30 5.01 11.67
N GLY A 161 -29.52 3.79 11.19
CA GLY A 161 -29.82 2.63 12.02
C GLY A 161 -28.68 2.22 12.97
N LEU A 162 -27.47 2.74 12.76
CA LEU A 162 -26.30 2.46 13.61
C LEU A 162 -26.08 3.51 14.72
N LYS A 163 -26.83 4.61 14.71
CA LYS A 163 -26.63 5.69 15.69
C LYS A 163 -26.95 5.24 17.12
N GLY A 164 -26.10 5.65 18.04
CA GLY A 164 -26.29 5.39 19.48
C GLY A 164 -25.79 4.05 19.97
N ARG A 165 -25.12 3.26 19.13
CA ARG A 165 -24.48 2.00 19.53
C ARG A 165 -23.06 1.87 18.99
N PRO A 166 -22.18 1.13 19.66
CA PRO A 166 -20.85 0.81 19.13
C PRO A 166 -20.96 0.00 17.84
N VAL A 167 -20.10 0.32 16.88
CA VAL A 167 -20.04 -0.36 15.58
C VAL A 167 -18.61 -0.76 15.26
N LEU A 168 -18.40 -2.02 14.93
CA LEU A 168 -17.14 -2.53 14.38
C LEU A 168 -17.29 -2.67 12.86
N LEU A 169 -16.58 -1.83 12.11
CA LEU A 169 -16.52 -1.91 10.65
C LEU A 169 -15.31 -2.74 10.23
N LEU A 170 -15.55 -3.86 9.57
CA LEU A 170 -14.52 -4.76 9.06
C LEU A 170 -14.43 -4.63 7.54
N TYR A 171 -13.28 -4.18 7.06
CA TYR A 171 -13.04 -3.95 5.65
C TYR A 171 -12.22 -5.10 5.02
N GLY A 172 -12.60 -5.54 3.83
CA GLY A 172 -11.89 -6.56 3.08
C GLY A 172 -12.39 -8.00 3.30
N GLY A 173 -13.41 -8.18 4.14
CA GLY A 173 -14.05 -9.47 4.38
C GLY A 173 -13.29 -10.40 5.34
N LEU A 174 -13.89 -11.55 5.64
CA LEU A 174 -13.39 -12.51 6.63
C LEU A 174 -12.18 -13.31 6.15
N GLY A 175 -11.94 -13.36 4.84
CA GLY A 175 -10.85 -14.16 4.26
C GLY A 175 -9.44 -13.68 4.65
N CYS A 176 -9.28 -12.37 4.86
CA CYS A 176 -7.99 -11.77 5.21
C CYS A 176 -7.62 -11.88 6.69
N MET A 177 -8.56 -12.28 7.56
CA MET A 177 -8.33 -12.32 9.02
C MET A 177 -7.51 -13.53 9.49
N GLY A 178 -7.39 -14.56 8.65
CA GLY A 178 -6.86 -15.84 9.08
C GLY A 178 -7.81 -16.57 10.04
N GLU A 179 -7.36 -17.73 10.51
CA GLU A 179 -8.18 -18.59 11.38
C GLU A 179 -8.37 -17.97 12.78
N ASP A 180 -7.28 -17.42 13.34
CA ASP A 180 -7.31 -16.85 14.70
C ASP A 180 -8.17 -15.57 14.74
N GLY A 181 -8.04 -14.69 13.75
CA GLY A 181 -8.90 -13.51 13.66
C GLY A 181 -10.39 -13.85 13.54
N ARG A 182 -10.73 -14.93 12.82
CA ARG A 182 -12.14 -15.42 12.75
C ARG A 182 -12.63 -15.96 14.09
N LYS A 183 -11.78 -16.69 14.83
CA LYS A 183 -12.12 -17.19 16.18
C LYS A 183 -12.36 -16.05 17.16
N GLU A 184 -11.50 -15.02 17.14
CA GLU A 184 -11.67 -13.86 17.99
C GLU A 184 -12.95 -13.07 17.65
N LEU A 185 -13.25 -12.89 16.37
CA LEU A 185 -14.48 -12.25 15.93
C LEU A 185 -15.73 -13.05 16.37
N GLU A 186 -15.69 -14.36 16.26
CA GLU A 186 -16.80 -15.22 16.71
C GLU A 186 -16.97 -15.18 18.23
N LEU A 187 -15.86 -15.17 18.98
CA LEU A 187 -15.88 -15.01 20.44
C LEU A 187 -16.51 -13.67 20.82
N LEU A 188 -16.08 -12.56 20.19
CA LEU A 188 -16.65 -11.24 20.41
C LEU A 188 -18.16 -11.24 20.13
N ARG A 189 -18.60 -11.84 19.01
CA ARG A 189 -20.02 -11.95 18.65
C ARG A 189 -20.84 -12.73 19.67
N ARG A 190 -20.25 -13.78 20.30
CA ARG A 190 -20.92 -14.59 21.33
C ARG A 190 -21.02 -13.87 22.68
N GLN A 191 -20.08 -12.99 22.96
CA GLN A 191 -20.00 -12.24 24.23
C GLN A 191 -20.77 -10.93 24.22
N THR A 192 -21.20 -10.44 23.05
CA THR A 192 -21.92 -9.17 22.90
C THR A 192 -23.30 -9.39 22.28
N SER A 193 -24.28 -8.64 22.74
CA SER A 193 -25.57 -8.55 22.08
C SER A 193 -25.51 -7.59 20.89
N LEU A 194 -26.49 -7.65 19.98
CA LEU A 194 -26.61 -6.68 18.88
C LEU A 194 -26.88 -5.25 19.36
N GLU A 195 -27.35 -5.08 20.59
CA GLU A 195 -27.54 -3.77 21.22
C GLU A 195 -26.23 -3.21 21.74
N ASP A 196 -25.32 -4.09 22.19
CA ASP A 196 -24.01 -3.70 22.71
C ASP A 196 -22.99 -3.44 21.62
N LEU A 197 -23.00 -4.20 20.52
CA LEU A 197 -22.07 -4.07 19.41
C LEU A 197 -22.69 -4.54 18.10
N GLN A 198 -22.71 -3.65 17.11
CA GLN A 198 -23.04 -4.00 15.73
C GLN A 198 -21.75 -4.29 14.94
N ILE A 199 -21.68 -5.44 14.32
CA ILE A 199 -20.56 -5.82 13.45
C ILE A 199 -21.01 -5.71 11.99
N CYS A 200 -20.32 -4.90 11.19
CA CYS A 200 -20.60 -4.68 9.78
C CYS A 200 -19.39 -5.07 8.92
N LEU A 201 -19.62 -5.87 7.89
CA LEU A 201 -18.61 -6.26 6.91
C LEU A 201 -18.73 -5.36 5.68
N LEU A 202 -17.61 -4.75 5.28
CA LEU A 202 -17.50 -3.90 4.11
C LEU A 202 -16.63 -4.57 3.04
N TYR A 203 -17.15 -4.63 1.82
CA TYR A 203 -16.46 -5.17 0.64
C TYR A 203 -16.30 -4.08 -0.42
N THR A 204 -15.22 -4.11 -1.20
CA THR A 204 -14.92 -3.11 -2.25
C THR A 204 -15.63 -3.38 -3.57
N SER A 205 -16.08 -4.61 -3.77
CA SER A 205 -16.85 -5.00 -4.96
C SER A 205 -17.87 -6.05 -4.56
N PRO A 206 -18.98 -6.18 -5.30
CA PRO A 206 -19.84 -7.32 -5.15
C PRO A 206 -18.96 -8.56 -5.37
N SER A 207 -18.90 -9.44 -4.38
CA SER A 207 -18.31 -10.77 -4.58
C SER A 207 -19.01 -11.35 -5.80
N PRO A 208 -18.28 -11.84 -6.83
CA PRO A 208 -18.93 -12.64 -7.83
C PRO A 208 -19.57 -13.80 -7.07
N ARG A 209 -20.88 -13.77 -7.01
CA ARG A 209 -21.61 -14.93 -6.53
C ARG A 209 -21.51 -15.97 -7.61
N ASP A 210 -20.73 -17.01 -7.30
CA ASP A 210 -20.73 -18.23 -8.07
C ASP A 210 -22.14 -18.84 -8.10
#